data_07b144e798cdb7f4aabe48894d13cd63
#
_entry.id   07b144e798cdb7f4aabe48894d13cd63
#
_cell.length_a   1.000
_cell.length_b   1.000
_cell.length_c   1.000
_cell.angle_alpha   90.00
_cell.angle_beta   90.00
_cell.angle_gamma   90.00
#
_symmetry.space_group_name_H-M   'P 1'
#
loop_
_entity.id
_entity.type
_entity.pdbx_description
1 polymer ?
#
loop_
_entity_poly.entity_id
_entity_poly.type
_entity_poly.pdbx_seq_one_letter_code
_entity_poly.pdbx_strand_id
1 'polypeptide(L)'
;MTSYALLLLSAFALLGGLLGAFVVLPLANWLLRRSYRRSCKWFSDMASEYERFMQSRSGVKLGEGNTSAACASTGAVSMWLADVKRAISAGTISQEQAARLKGVGIECNASANLLTEREQLKVYISPATVPKRIALALGLGVVCALPLTFGLSVQLVLLLVPCWFSLALSVVCDVRARIIPLECCVALGAFGVLFQLLAVGGRGLVVGGIAAVVIVVVCSLANKLFARRSSPVGFGDIRLMVALALACGNGVLPGAFACYIAAAIFSAVGVASHKLKFSDGVPMAPFLAIWFLVGICFTR
;
A
#
# COMPACT_ATOMS: atom_id res chain seq x y z
N MET A 1 38.98 -3.24 -7.16
CA MET A 1 37.82 -3.31 -8.09
C MET A 1 38.35 -3.20 -9.50
N THR A 2 37.99 -4.11 -10.39
CA THR A 2 38.33 -4.05 -11.80
C THR A 2 37.55 -2.92 -12.49
N SER A 3 38.15 -2.29 -13.54
CA SER A 3 37.48 -1.24 -14.32
C SER A 3 36.08 -1.66 -14.82
N TYR A 4 35.92 -2.94 -15.10
CA TYR A 4 34.63 -3.53 -15.49
C TYR A 4 33.59 -3.46 -14.37
N ALA A 5 33.95 -3.72 -13.11
CA ALA A 5 33.04 -3.64 -11.99
C ALA A 5 32.57 -2.19 -11.73
N LEU A 6 33.44 -1.21 -11.90
CA LEU A 6 33.06 0.22 -11.81
C LEU A 6 32.10 0.62 -12.92
N LEU A 7 32.30 0.12 -14.13
CA LEU A 7 31.42 0.40 -15.27
C LEU A 7 30.02 -0.19 -15.07
N LEU A 8 29.92 -1.42 -14.56
CA LEU A 8 28.63 -2.04 -14.22
C LEU A 8 27.93 -1.27 -13.10
N LEU A 9 28.64 -0.91 -12.05
CA LEU A 9 28.09 -0.18 -10.91
C LEU A 9 27.52 1.17 -11.35
N SER A 10 28.24 1.90 -12.21
CA SER A 10 27.76 3.16 -12.78
C SER A 10 26.53 2.97 -13.70
N ALA A 11 26.51 1.90 -14.50
CA ALA A 11 25.37 1.60 -15.37
C ALA A 11 24.08 1.29 -14.58
N PHE A 12 24.17 0.49 -13.51
CA PHE A 12 23.02 0.21 -12.65
C PHE A 12 22.57 1.43 -11.83
N ALA A 13 23.51 2.25 -11.37
CA ALA A 13 23.17 3.51 -10.71
C ALA A 13 22.46 4.48 -11.66
N LEU A 14 22.92 4.59 -12.91
CA LEU A 14 22.25 5.37 -13.96
C LEU A 14 20.87 4.84 -14.28
N LEU A 15 20.73 3.53 -14.49
CA LEU A 15 19.43 2.89 -14.77
C LEU A 15 18.41 3.16 -13.64
N GLY A 16 18.79 2.90 -12.40
CA GLY A 16 17.97 3.18 -11.23
C GLY A 16 17.65 4.66 -11.09
N GLY A 17 18.64 5.53 -11.34
CA GLY A 17 18.47 6.98 -11.32
C GLY A 17 17.46 7.48 -12.36
N LEU A 18 17.56 7.01 -13.60
CA LEU A 18 16.62 7.36 -14.67
C LEU A 18 15.19 6.87 -14.34
N LEU A 19 15.04 5.65 -13.89
CA LEU A 19 13.75 5.12 -13.45
C LEU A 19 13.15 5.95 -12.31
N GLY A 20 13.95 6.29 -11.31
CA GLY A 20 13.53 7.13 -10.17
C GLY A 20 13.10 8.54 -10.59
N ALA A 21 13.89 9.19 -11.44
CA ALA A 21 13.61 10.56 -11.87
C ALA A 21 12.39 10.70 -12.79
N PHE A 22 12.25 9.78 -13.74
CA PHE A 22 11.32 9.97 -14.85
C PHE A 22 10.10 9.03 -14.83
N VAL A 23 10.19 7.86 -14.22
CA VAL A 23 9.14 6.83 -14.30
C VAL A 23 8.34 6.69 -13.00
N VAL A 24 9.00 6.70 -11.84
CA VAL A 24 8.33 6.45 -10.54
C VAL A 24 7.20 7.43 -10.27
N LEU A 25 7.42 8.74 -10.39
CA LEU A 25 6.40 9.74 -10.07
C LEU A 25 5.21 9.75 -11.02
N PRO A 26 5.38 9.72 -12.36
CA PRO A 26 4.24 9.61 -13.28
C PRO A 26 3.44 8.35 -13.06
N LEU A 27 4.10 7.20 -12.88
CA LEU A 27 3.44 5.92 -12.68
C LEU A 27 2.72 5.85 -11.32
N ALA A 28 3.32 6.37 -10.24
CA ALA A 28 2.65 6.49 -8.95
C ALA A 28 1.38 7.36 -9.06
N ASN A 29 1.44 8.49 -9.75
CA ASN A 29 0.27 9.34 -9.98
C ASN A 29 -0.82 8.61 -10.80
N TRP A 30 -0.43 7.82 -11.79
CA TRP A 30 -1.37 7.01 -12.58
C TRP A 30 -2.02 5.90 -11.74
N LEU A 31 -1.24 5.19 -10.92
CA LEU A 31 -1.74 4.15 -10.00
C LEU A 31 -2.71 4.73 -8.98
N LEU A 32 -2.39 5.88 -8.39
CA LEU A 32 -3.28 6.57 -7.45
C LEU A 32 -4.58 6.99 -8.11
N ARG A 33 -4.54 7.55 -9.32
CA ARG A 33 -5.77 7.89 -10.09
C ARG A 33 -6.61 6.65 -10.38
N ARG A 34 -5.97 5.55 -10.77
CA ARG A 34 -6.65 4.27 -11.05
C ARG A 34 -7.30 3.70 -9.80
N SER A 35 -6.59 3.72 -8.67
CA SER A 35 -7.11 3.26 -7.38
C SER A 35 -8.31 4.11 -6.95
N TYR A 36 -8.21 5.42 -7.05
CA TYR A 36 -9.29 6.35 -6.74
C TYR A 36 -10.54 6.08 -7.59
N ARG A 37 -10.39 5.94 -8.91
CA ARG A 37 -11.52 5.62 -9.82
C ARG A 37 -12.18 4.29 -9.48
N ARG A 38 -11.39 3.27 -9.11
CA ARG A 38 -11.94 1.97 -8.68
C ARG A 38 -12.75 2.10 -7.38
N SER A 39 -12.24 2.88 -6.43
CA SER A 39 -12.97 3.15 -5.18
C SER A 39 -14.27 3.90 -5.45
N CYS A 40 -14.25 4.97 -6.26
CA CYS A 40 -15.46 5.70 -6.63
C CYS A 40 -16.50 4.82 -7.32
N LYS A 41 -16.06 3.96 -8.26
CA LYS A 41 -16.95 3.00 -8.92
C LYS A 41 -17.57 2.01 -7.93
N TRP A 42 -16.75 1.45 -7.04
CA TRP A 42 -17.23 0.52 -6.01
C TRP A 42 -18.28 1.17 -5.09
N PHE A 43 -18.05 2.42 -4.66
CA PHE A 43 -19.01 3.19 -3.87
C PHE A 43 -20.32 3.45 -4.63
N SER A 44 -20.23 3.80 -5.92
CA SER A 44 -21.40 3.99 -6.78
C SER A 44 -22.22 2.70 -6.92
N ASP A 45 -21.54 1.57 -7.14
CA ASP A 45 -22.18 0.26 -7.29
C ASP A 45 -22.88 -0.16 -5.97
N MET A 46 -22.21 0.03 -4.82
CA MET A 46 -22.78 -0.24 -3.50
C MET A 46 -23.97 0.66 -3.16
N ALA A 47 -23.91 1.95 -3.50
CA ALA A 47 -25.01 2.87 -3.31
C ALA A 47 -26.24 2.45 -4.14
N SER A 48 -26.03 2.05 -5.40
CA SER A 48 -27.09 1.57 -6.28
C SER A 48 -27.72 0.26 -5.81
N GLU A 49 -26.94 -0.67 -5.24
CA GLU A 49 -27.46 -1.90 -4.62
C GLU A 49 -28.31 -1.59 -3.39
N TYR A 50 -27.86 -0.66 -2.54
CA TYR A 50 -28.60 -0.22 -1.38
C TYR A 50 -29.94 0.43 -1.77
N GLU A 51 -29.95 1.30 -2.78
CA GLU A 51 -31.17 1.91 -3.29
C GLU A 51 -32.15 0.87 -3.83
N ARG A 52 -31.70 -0.11 -4.61
CA ARG A 52 -32.53 -1.23 -5.10
C ARG A 52 -33.11 -2.04 -3.94
N PHE A 53 -32.32 -2.29 -2.91
CA PHE A 53 -32.77 -3.00 -1.71
C PHE A 53 -33.85 -2.21 -0.96
N MET A 54 -33.71 -0.90 -0.81
CA MET A 54 -34.69 -0.03 -0.17
C MET A 54 -35.96 0.08 -1.01
N GLN A 55 -35.88 0.18 -2.33
CA GLN A 55 -37.00 0.20 -3.26
C GLN A 55 -37.80 -1.12 -3.23
N SER A 56 -37.11 -2.26 -3.16
CA SER A 56 -37.76 -3.58 -3.10
C SER A 56 -38.58 -3.78 -1.80
N ARG A 57 -38.25 -3.07 -0.73
CA ARG A 57 -38.93 -3.16 0.56
C ARG A 57 -40.00 -2.11 0.80
N SER A 58 -39.84 -0.91 0.28
CA SER A 58 -40.75 0.20 0.56
C SER A 58 -42.00 0.22 -0.33
N GLY A 59 -42.02 -0.55 -1.43
CA GLY A 59 -43.14 -0.49 -2.40
C GLY A 59 -43.32 0.91 -3.03
N VAL A 60 -42.47 1.88 -2.66
CA VAL A 60 -42.55 3.28 -3.10
C VAL A 60 -41.63 3.43 -4.28
N LYS A 61 -42.18 3.69 -5.47
CA LYS A 61 -41.39 4.19 -6.62
C LYS A 61 -40.92 5.57 -6.30
N LEU A 62 -39.64 5.71 -5.87
CA LEU A 62 -38.93 6.99 -5.88
C LEU A 62 -38.67 7.36 -7.33
N GLY A 63 -39.14 8.55 -7.74
CA GLY A 63 -39.06 9.02 -9.11
C GLY A 63 -37.60 9.05 -9.63
N GLU A 64 -37.44 8.71 -10.91
CA GLU A 64 -36.20 8.76 -11.69
C GLU A 64 -35.67 10.21 -11.81
N GLY A 65 -35.06 10.70 -10.77
CA GLY A 65 -34.49 12.04 -10.75
C GLY A 65 -33.24 12.11 -9.90
N ASN A 66 -32.08 12.23 -10.56
CA ASN A 66 -30.81 12.69 -10.00
C ASN A 66 -30.14 11.89 -8.87
N THR A 67 -29.94 10.59 -9.05
CA THR A 67 -29.23 9.74 -8.08
C THR A 67 -27.74 10.00 -7.98
N SER A 68 -27.08 10.55 -9.00
CA SER A 68 -25.62 10.82 -8.94
C SER A 68 -25.24 12.06 -8.12
N ALA A 69 -26.19 13.00 -7.90
CA ALA A 69 -25.97 14.21 -7.11
C ALA A 69 -26.30 14.02 -5.62
N ALA A 70 -27.15 13.03 -5.27
CA ALA A 70 -27.62 12.81 -3.91
C ALA A 70 -26.54 12.23 -2.97
N CYS A 71 -25.56 11.48 -3.48
CA CYS A 71 -24.41 11.02 -2.68
C CYS A 71 -23.44 12.17 -2.30
N ALA A 72 -23.56 13.32 -2.91
CA ALA A 72 -22.64 14.44 -2.68
C ALA A 72 -23.07 15.38 -1.52
N SER A 73 -24.28 15.22 -0.94
CA SER A 73 -24.72 16.09 0.14
C SER A 73 -24.53 15.43 1.52
N THR A 74 -23.89 16.17 2.43
CA THR A 74 -23.67 15.76 3.84
C THR A 74 -24.97 15.37 4.55
N GLY A 75 -26.10 15.90 4.11
CA GLY A 75 -27.43 15.55 4.61
C GLY A 75 -27.89 14.14 4.22
N ALA A 76 -27.59 13.67 3.01
CA ALA A 76 -27.97 12.34 2.55
C ALA A 76 -27.25 11.23 3.32
N VAL A 77 -25.98 11.42 3.65
CA VAL A 77 -25.18 10.43 4.41
C VAL A 77 -25.65 10.32 5.87
N SER A 78 -26.05 11.43 6.51
CA SER A 78 -26.60 11.39 7.87
C SER A 78 -27.97 10.72 7.93
N MET A 79 -28.83 10.94 6.95
CA MET A 79 -30.10 10.24 6.79
C MET A 79 -29.87 8.74 6.57
N TRP A 80 -28.94 8.37 5.71
CA TRP A 80 -28.58 6.99 5.43
C TRP A 80 -28.05 6.24 6.68
N LEU A 81 -27.20 6.85 7.50
CA LEU A 81 -26.73 6.28 8.77
C LEU A 81 -27.88 6.11 9.76
N ALA A 82 -28.87 7.01 9.79
CA ALA A 82 -30.06 6.89 10.62
C ALA A 82 -30.96 5.74 10.15
N ASP A 83 -31.09 5.55 8.84
CA ASP A 83 -31.87 4.46 8.24
C ASP A 83 -31.21 3.10 8.44
N VAL A 84 -29.89 3.00 8.33
CA VAL A 84 -29.14 1.79 8.69
C VAL A 84 -29.34 1.45 10.17
N LYS A 85 -29.31 2.43 11.08
CA LYS A 85 -29.59 2.20 12.51
C LYS A 85 -31.01 1.70 12.74
N ARG A 86 -32.02 2.28 12.07
CA ARG A 86 -33.40 1.82 12.15
C ARG A 86 -33.57 0.41 11.62
N ALA A 87 -32.94 0.08 10.49
CA ALA A 87 -32.97 -1.25 9.91
C ALA A 87 -32.32 -2.32 10.80
N ILE A 88 -31.30 -1.98 11.56
CA ILE A 88 -30.69 -2.85 12.58
C ILE A 88 -31.67 -3.07 13.74
N SER A 89 -32.26 -1.99 14.26
CA SER A 89 -33.21 -2.09 15.38
C SER A 89 -34.49 -2.83 15.00
N ALA A 90 -34.88 -2.78 13.73
CA ALA A 90 -36.01 -3.53 13.19
C ALA A 90 -35.68 -5.00 12.83
N GLY A 91 -34.48 -5.48 13.06
CA GLY A 91 -34.05 -6.85 12.75
C GLY A 91 -34.03 -7.19 11.25
N THR A 92 -34.09 -6.18 10.39
CA THR A 92 -34.25 -6.35 8.94
C THR A 92 -32.93 -6.51 8.20
N ILE A 93 -31.79 -6.25 8.86
CA ILE A 93 -30.42 -6.39 8.32
C ILE A 93 -29.59 -7.17 9.32
N SER A 94 -28.77 -8.13 8.85
CA SER A 94 -27.85 -8.84 9.72
C SER A 94 -26.76 -7.89 10.26
N GLN A 95 -26.20 -8.19 11.43
CA GLN A 95 -25.13 -7.38 12.02
C GLN A 95 -23.90 -7.26 11.09
N GLU A 96 -23.64 -8.30 10.29
CA GLU A 96 -22.54 -8.32 9.33
C GLU A 96 -22.79 -7.39 8.14
N GLN A 97 -24.01 -7.40 7.60
CA GLN A 97 -24.44 -6.45 6.57
C GLN A 97 -24.43 -5.01 7.08
N ALA A 98 -24.85 -4.80 8.33
CA ALA A 98 -24.80 -3.51 8.98
C ALA A 98 -23.36 -2.99 9.21
N ALA A 99 -22.40 -3.87 9.52
CA ALA A 99 -21.01 -3.51 9.66
C ALA A 99 -20.40 -3.09 8.32
N ARG A 100 -20.71 -3.79 7.23
CA ARG A 100 -20.29 -3.42 5.87
C ARG A 100 -20.89 -2.08 5.45
N LEU A 101 -22.18 -1.88 5.67
CA LEU A 101 -22.89 -0.63 5.34
C LEU A 101 -22.38 0.56 6.19
N LYS A 102 -22.04 0.35 7.48
CA LYS A 102 -21.42 1.38 8.32
C LYS A 102 -20.03 1.76 7.82
N GLY A 103 -19.23 0.81 7.40
CA GLY A 103 -17.93 1.05 6.80
C GLY A 103 -18.03 1.97 5.57
N VAL A 104 -18.93 1.64 4.65
CA VAL A 104 -19.23 2.47 3.47
C VAL A 104 -19.71 3.87 3.86
N GLY A 105 -20.61 3.99 4.87
CA GLY A 105 -21.11 5.29 5.31
C GLY A 105 -20.04 6.19 5.96
N ILE A 106 -19.11 5.61 6.72
CA ILE A 106 -18.01 6.34 7.33
C ILE A 106 -17.05 6.83 6.25
N GLU A 107 -16.73 5.99 5.26
CA GLU A 107 -15.86 6.36 4.15
C GLU A 107 -16.53 7.37 3.20
N CYS A 108 -17.83 7.24 2.92
CA CYS A 108 -18.60 8.24 2.19
C CYS A 108 -18.67 9.58 2.94
N ASN A 109 -18.80 9.57 4.27
CA ASN A 109 -18.82 10.80 5.07
C ASN A 109 -17.44 11.46 5.14
N ALA A 110 -16.38 10.68 5.23
CA ALA A 110 -15.02 11.17 5.09
C ALA A 110 -14.76 11.74 3.69
N SER A 111 -15.39 11.17 2.66
CA SER A 111 -15.28 11.61 1.27
C SER A 111 -16.20 12.80 0.94
N ALA A 112 -17.38 12.92 1.54
CA ALA A 112 -18.35 14.02 1.32
C ALA A 112 -17.89 15.36 1.91
N ASN A 113 -17.03 15.33 2.93
CA ASN A 113 -16.33 16.51 3.42
C ASN A 113 -15.13 16.92 2.55
N LEU A 114 -14.86 16.19 1.51
CA LEU A 114 -13.75 16.42 0.61
C LEU A 114 -14.28 17.11 -0.66
N LEU A 115 -13.67 18.24 -0.95
CA LEU A 115 -13.58 19.03 -2.17
C LEU A 115 -13.96 18.27 -3.46
N THR A 116 -14.37 18.97 -4.50
CA THR A 116 -14.68 18.41 -5.83
C THR A 116 -13.62 17.38 -6.29
N GLU A 117 -14.01 16.37 -7.08
CA GLU A 117 -13.13 15.30 -7.60
C GLU A 117 -11.77 15.82 -8.07
N ARG A 118 -11.74 17.03 -8.63
CA ARG A 118 -10.55 17.70 -9.14
C ARG A 118 -9.61 18.20 -8.02
N GLU A 119 -10.16 18.60 -6.90
CA GLU A 119 -9.42 19.10 -5.72
C GLU A 119 -8.94 17.93 -4.86
N GLN A 120 -9.74 16.87 -4.74
CA GLN A 120 -9.33 15.61 -4.12
C GLN A 120 -8.14 14.99 -4.86
N LEU A 121 -8.19 14.93 -6.18
CA LEU A 121 -7.06 14.48 -6.99
C LEU A 121 -5.82 15.37 -6.84
N LYS A 122 -5.95 16.68 -6.62
CA LYS A 122 -4.82 17.60 -6.36
C LYS A 122 -4.11 17.29 -5.04
N VAL A 123 -4.82 16.88 -4.00
CA VAL A 123 -4.21 16.48 -2.71
C VAL A 123 -3.35 15.22 -2.88
N TYR A 124 -3.80 14.24 -3.67
CA TYR A 124 -3.07 13.01 -3.92
C TYR A 124 -1.98 13.14 -5.00
N ILE A 125 -2.16 14.06 -5.96
CA ILE A 125 -1.22 14.28 -7.06
C ILE A 125 -0.36 15.50 -6.76
N SER A 126 0.72 15.28 -6.05
CA SER A 126 1.74 16.32 -5.91
C SER A 126 2.51 16.49 -7.21
N PRO A 127 2.78 17.73 -7.65
CA PRO A 127 3.64 17.95 -8.80
C PRO A 127 5.00 17.32 -8.56
N ALA A 128 5.55 16.73 -9.63
CA ALA A 128 6.89 16.16 -9.61
C ALA A 128 7.94 17.29 -9.57
N THR A 129 8.16 17.84 -8.39
CA THR A 129 9.17 18.89 -8.19
C THR A 129 10.58 18.32 -8.42
N VAL A 130 11.49 19.17 -8.91
CA VAL A 130 12.88 18.79 -9.19
C VAL A 130 13.55 18.10 -7.98
N PRO A 131 13.47 18.61 -6.74
CA PRO A 131 14.11 17.96 -5.60
C PRO A 131 13.57 16.55 -5.31
N LYS A 132 12.28 16.29 -5.53
CA LYS A 132 11.71 14.95 -5.37
C LYS A 132 12.21 13.96 -6.42
N ARG A 133 12.39 14.43 -7.66
CA ARG A 133 12.99 13.62 -8.73
C ARG A 133 14.43 13.28 -8.43
N ILE A 134 15.22 14.25 -7.97
CA ILE A 134 16.61 14.04 -7.58
C ILE A 134 16.72 13.05 -6.43
N ALA A 135 15.91 13.21 -5.38
CA ALA A 135 15.90 12.30 -4.24
C ALA A 135 15.57 10.85 -4.64
N LEU A 136 14.54 10.66 -5.50
CA LEU A 136 14.19 9.34 -6.03
C LEU A 136 15.27 8.78 -6.96
N ALA A 137 15.89 9.63 -7.79
CA ALA A 137 16.96 9.22 -8.68
C ALA A 137 18.18 8.72 -7.88
N LEU A 138 18.60 9.49 -6.90
CA LEU A 138 19.73 9.11 -6.03
C LEU A 138 19.42 7.87 -5.21
N GLY A 139 18.25 7.82 -4.55
CA GLY A 139 17.83 6.68 -3.74
C GLY A 139 17.75 5.38 -4.56
N LEU A 140 17.05 5.40 -5.68
CA LEU A 140 16.88 4.21 -6.52
C LEU A 140 18.19 3.84 -7.24
N GLY A 141 18.98 4.81 -7.66
CA GLY A 141 20.31 4.59 -8.24
C GLY A 141 21.24 3.85 -7.28
N VAL A 142 21.31 4.30 -6.02
CA VAL A 142 22.14 3.66 -4.99
C VAL A 142 21.66 2.24 -4.70
N VAL A 143 20.37 2.03 -4.45
CA VAL A 143 19.85 0.69 -4.09
C VAL A 143 19.93 -0.30 -5.26
N CYS A 144 19.86 0.14 -6.51
CA CYS A 144 20.08 -0.73 -7.66
C CYS A 144 21.55 -1.13 -7.85
N ALA A 145 22.49 -0.25 -7.50
CA ALA A 145 23.92 -0.53 -7.62
C ALA A 145 24.47 -1.32 -6.41
N LEU A 146 23.90 -1.12 -5.22
CA LEU A 146 24.40 -1.68 -3.97
C LEU A 146 24.57 -3.22 -3.99
N PRO A 147 23.65 -4.04 -4.56
CA PRO A 147 23.81 -5.49 -4.59
C PRO A 147 25.05 -5.98 -5.33
N LEU A 148 25.58 -5.20 -6.29
CA LEU A 148 26.84 -5.53 -6.97
C LEU A 148 28.04 -5.45 -6.01
N THR A 149 28.01 -4.54 -5.04
CA THR A 149 29.08 -4.41 -4.04
C THR A 149 29.14 -5.63 -3.10
N PHE A 150 28.03 -6.31 -2.92
CA PHE A 150 27.95 -7.58 -2.17
C PHE A 150 28.30 -8.81 -3.03
N GLY A 151 28.77 -8.62 -4.26
CA GLY A 151 29.22 -9.69 -5.14
C GLY A 151 28.07 -10.52 -5.74
N LEU A 152 26.86 -9.96 -5.86
CA LEU A 152 25.80 -10.61 -6.63
C LEU A 152 26.13 -10.55 -8.14
N SER A 153 25.76 -11.61 -8.85
CA SER A 153 25.91 -11.64 -10.31
C SER A 153 25.00 -10.61 -10.96
N VAL A 154 25.41 -10.11 -12.12
CA VAL A 154 24.66 -9.11 -12.91
C VAL A 154 23.23 -9.59 -13.20
N GLN A 155 23.05 -10.88 -13.47
CA GLN A 155 21.74 -11.49 -13.74
C GLN A 155 20.80 -11.38 -12.54
N LEU A 156 21.30 -11.64 -11.33
CA LEU A 156 20.53 -11.51 -10.10
C LEU A 156 20.20 -10.04 -9.79
N VAL A 157 21.13 -9.13 -10.04
CA VAL A 157 20.88 -7.70 -9.85
C VAL A 157 19.82 -7.17 -10.83
N LEU A 158 19.80 -7.65 -12.08
CA LEU A 158 18.75 -7.30 -13.04
C LEU A 158 17.34 -7.70 -12.54
N LEU A 159 17.23 -8.83 -11.84
CA LEU A 159 15.96 -9.25 -11.23
C LEU A 159 15.55 -8.38 -10.03
N LEU A 160 16.50 -7.77 -9.34
CA LEU A 160 16.22 -6.88 -8.22
C LEU A 160 15.76 -5.48 -8.67
N VAL A 161 16.10 -5.04 -9.89
CA VAL A 161 15.66 -3.73 -10.41
C VAL A 161 14.13 -3.57 -10.37
N PRO A 162 13.31 -4.50 -10.92
CA PRO A 162 11.86 -4.40 -10.83
C PRO A 162 11.33 -4.51 -9.40
N CYS A 163 12.02 -5.23 -8.50
CA CYS A 163 11.68 -5.27 -7.09
C CYS A 163 11.85 -3.90 -6.43
N TRP A 164 13.01 -3.25 -6.62
CA TRP A 164 13.28 -1.91 -6.10
C TRP A 164 12.34 -0.87 -6.68
N PHE A 165 12.05 -0.99 -7.97
CA PHE A 165 11.10 -0.10 -8.64
C PHE A 165 9.68 -0.23 -8.05
N SER A 166 9.20 -1.45 -7.84
CA SER A 166 7.90 -1.73 -7.22
C SER A 166 7.83 -1.21 -5.77
N LEU A 167 8.92 -1.35 -5.01
CA LEU A 167 9.04 -0.78 -3.67
C LEU A 167 9.04 0.74 -3.69
N ALA A 168 9.79 1.38 -4.57
CA ALA A 168 9.81 2.83 -4.70
C ALA A 168 8.41 3.39 -5.03
N LEU A 169 7.67 2.72 -5.93
CA LEU A 169 6.27 3.05 -6.22
C LEU A 169 5.39 2.90 -4.98
N SER A 170 5.52 1.79 -4.26
CA SER A 170 4.76 1.53 -3.02
C SER A 170 5.04 2.61 -1.97
N VAL A 171 6.31 2.98 -1.76
CA VAL A 171 6.72 4.06 -0.84
C VAL A 171 6.09 5.39 -1.23
N VAL A 172 6.15 5.77 -2.51
CA VAL A 172 5.57 7.04 -2.97
C VAL A 172 4.05 7.05 -2.81
N CYS A 173 3.37 5.94 -3.11
CA CYS A 173 1.92 5.84 -2.95
C CYS A 173 1.51 5.83 -1.48
N ASP A 174 2.23 5.12 -0.61
CA ASP A 174 1.94 5.03 0.82
C ASP A 174 2.15 6.37 1.53
N VAL A 175 3.27 7.04 1.28
CA VAL A 175 3.55 8.36 1.88
C VAL A 175 2.53 9.41 1.47
N ARG A 176 1.95 9.31 0.26
CA ARG A 176 0.98 10.29 -0.25
C ARG A 176 -0.46 9.99 0.13
N ALA A 177 -0.86 8.75 -0.01
CA ALA A 177 -2.27 8.35 0.07
C ALA A 177 -2.51 7.20 1.05
N ARG A 178 -1.47 6.65 1.68
CA ARG A 178 -1.53 5.45 2.52
C ARG A 178 -2.19 4.25 1.80
N ILE A 179 -1.92 4.16 0.52
CA ILE A 179 -2.44 3.09 -0.34
C ILE A 179 -1.25 2.38 -0.97
N ILE A 180 -1.17 1.07 -0.79
CA ILE A 180 -0.18 0.22 -1.46
C ILE A 180 -0.87 -0.47 -2.64
N PRO A 181 -0.48 -0.18 -3.90
CA PRO A 181 -1.07 -0.79 -5.07
C PRO A 181 -0.81 -2.30 -5.11
N LEU A 182 -1.84 -3.09 -5.43
CA LEU A 182 -1.72 -4.53 -5.52
C LEU A 182 -0.71 -4.94 -6.62
N GLU A 183 -0.69 -4.19 -7.70
CA GLU A 183 0.20 -4.41 -8.83
C GLU A 183 1.68 -4.38 -8.41
N CYS A 184 2.06 -3.48 -7.48
CA CYS A 184 3.41 -3.42 -6.93
C CYS A 184 3.73 -4.64 -6.06
N CYS A 185 2.78 -5.10 -5.24
CA CYS A 185 2.96 -6.30 -4.41
C CYS A 185 3.14 -7.56 -5.26
N VAL A 186 2.33 -7.70 -6.33
CA VAL A 186 2.40 -8.84 -7.25
C VAL A 186 3.73 -8.83 -8.01
N ALA A 187 4.16 -7.68 -8.54
CA ALA A 187 5.43 -7.55 -9.24
C ALA A 187 6.61 -7.87 -8.31
N LEU A 188 6.62 -7.29 -7.10
CA LEU A 188 7.65 -7.58 -6.09
C LEU A 188 7.70 -9.07 -5.74
N GLY A 189 6.54 -9.70 -5.51
CA GLY A 189 6.45 -11.13 -5.19
C GLY A 189 6.95 -12.00 -6.34
N ALA A 190 6.51 -11.75 -7.57
CA ALA A 190 6.89 -12.54 -8.74
C ALA A 190 8.41 -12.47 -9.02
N PHE A 191 8.97 -11.26 -9.11
CA PHE A 191 10.41 -11.09 -9.33
C PHE A 191 11.24 -11.54 -8.12
N GLY A 192 10.72 -11.36 -6.89
CA GLY A 192 11.35 -11.83 -5.67
C GLY A 192 11.41 -13.36 -5.60
N VAL A 193 10.35 -14.07 -5.96
CA VAL A 193 10.33 -15.55 -6.07
C VAL A 193 11.35 -16.00 -7.11
N LEU A 194 11.38 -15.37 -8.28
CA LEU A 194 12.34 -15.72 -9.33
C LEU A 194 13.79 -15.48 -8.86
N PHE A 195 14.04 -14.35 -8.16
CA PHE A 195 15.34 -14.08 -7.55
C PHE A 195 15.73 -15.16 -6.54
N GLN A 196 14.84 -15.56 -5.63
CA GLN A 196 15.11 -16.60 -4.64
C GLN A 196 15.41 -17.96 -5.28
N LEU A 197 14.66 -18.34 -6.31
CA LEU A 197 14.90 -19.60 -7.05
C LEU A 197 16.30 -19.64 -7.66
N LEU A 198 16.75 -18.54 -8.23
CA LEU A 198 18.04 -18.46 -8.92
C LEU A 198 19.22 -18.19 -7.97
N ALA A 199 19.01 -17.47 -6.86
CA ALA A 199 20.06 -17.09 -5.92
C ALA A 199 20.32 -18.17 -4.85
N VAL A 200 19.28 -18.80 -4.31
CA VAL A 200 19.34 -19.67 -3.13
C VAL A 200 18.72 -21.06 -3.40
N GLY A 201 17.90 -21.14 -4.45
CA GLY A 201 17.13 -22.34 -4.76
C GLY A 201 15.88 -22.52 -3.91
N GLY A 202 15.34 -23.76 -3.90
CA GLY A 202 14.04 -24.05 -3.26
C GLY A 202 13.99 -23.80 -1.74
N ARG A 203 15.12 -23.90 -1.04
CA ARG A 203 15.17 -23.69 0.43
C ARG A 203 14.75 -22.26 0.81
N GLY A 204 15.27 -21.26 0.13
CA GLY A 204 14.90 -19.85 0.39
C GLY A 204 13.40 -19.61 0.20
N LEU A 205 12.81 -20.23 -0.82
CA LEU A 205 11.36 -20.15 -1.07
C LEU A 205 10.52 -20.81 0.02
N VAL A 206 10.93 -21.96 0.53
CA VAL A 206 10.22 -22.64 1.63
C VAL A 206 10.23 -21.77 2.88
N VAL A 207 11.38 -21.20 3.25
CA VAL A 207 11.48 -20.27 4.40
C VAL A 207 10.64 -19.03 4.18
N GLY A 208 10.74 -18.40 3.01
CA GLY A 208 9.92 -17.23 2.65
C GLY A 208 8.42 -17.53 2.64
N GLY A 209 8.02 -18.71 2.15
CA GLY A 209 6.65 -19.18 2.14
C GLY A 209 6.08 -19.40 3.55
N ILE A 210 6.84 -20.06 4.42
CA ILE A 210 6.45 -20.24 5.83
C ILE A 210 6.32 -18.88 6.51
N ALA A 211 7.28 -17.99 6.33
CA ALA A 211 7.22 -16.64 6.88
C ALA A 211 6.01 -15.85 6.37
N ALA A 212 5.68 -15.94 5.07
CA ALA A 212 4.51 -15.32 4.48
C ALA A 212 3.21 -15.80 5.15
N VAL A 213 3.06 -17.11 5.36
CA VAL A 213 1.90 -17.69 6.07
C VAL A 213 1.83 -17.18 7.51
N VAL A 214 2.95 -17.18 8.24
CA VAL A 214 3.02 -16.66 9.61
C VAL A 214 2.59 -15.20 9.67
N ILE A 215 3.08 -14.36 8.74
CA ILE A 215 2.71 -12.93 8.66
C ILE A 215 1.19 -12.78 8.46
N VAL A 216 0.61 -13.53 7.52
CA VAL A 216 -0.85 -13.48 7.28
C VAL A 216 -1.63 -13.88 8.52
N VAL A 217 -1.25 -14.98 9.17
CA VAL A 217 -1.93 -15.48 10.37
C VAL A 217 -1.82 -14.47 11.51
N VAL A 218 -0.61 -14.01 11.83
CA VAL A 218 -0.35 -13.09 12.94
C VAL A 218 -1.07 -11.76 12.72
N CYS A 219 -0.94 -11.15 11.53
CA CYS A 219 -1.59 -9.89 11.23
C CYS A 219 -3.13 -10.01 11.19
N SER A 220 -3.65 -11.12 10.65
CA SER A 220 -5.10 -11.37 10.63
C SER A 220 -5.64 -11.57 12.05
N LEU A 221 -4.91 -12.29 12.89
CA LEU A 221 -5.26 -12.47 14.29
C LEU A 221 -5.20 -11.15 15.06
N ALA A 222 -4.15 -10.37 14.88
CA ALA A 222 -4.01 -9.04 15.48
C ALA A 222 -5.17 -8.12 15.06
N ASN A 223 -5.49 -8.07 13.76
CA ASN A 223 -6.62 -7.29 13.27
C ASN A 223 -7.95 -7.76 13.87
N LYS A 224 -8.14 -9.07 14.07
CA LYS A 224 -9.34 -9.64 14.68
C LYS A 224 -9.45 -9.32 16.17
N LEU A 225 -8.36 -9.43 16.90
CA LEU A 225 -8.30 -9.12 18.34
C LEU A 225 -8.53 -7.62 18.63
N PHE A 226 -7.97 -6.75 17.79
CA PHE A 226 -8.08 -5.30 17.97
C PHE A 226 -9.20 -4.65 17.14
N ALA A 227 -10.03 -5.43 16.45
CA ALA A 227 -11.12 -4.94 15.57
C ALA A 227 -12.10 -3.96 16.25
N ARG A 228 -12.22 -3.99 17.59
CA ARG A 228 -13.08 -3.09 18.35
C ARG A 228 -12.55 -1.65 18.41
N ARG A 229 -11.25 -1.42 18.23
CA ARG A 229 -10.62 -0.09 18.31
C ARG A 229 -10.23 0.46 16.93
N SER A 230 -9.51 -0.29 16.15
CA SER A 230 -9.12 -0.02 14.75
C SER A 230 -8.34 -1.24 14.26
N SER A 231 -8.25 -1.47 12.94
CA SER A 231 -7.33 -2.48 12.42
C SER A 231 -5.89 -1.99 12.58
N PRO A 232 -5.05 -2.63 13.43
CA PRO A 232 -3.70 -2.15 13.71
C PRO A 232 -2.76 -2.25 12.49
N VAL A 233 -3.05 -3.16 11.55
CA VAL A 233 -2.22 -3.38 10.36
C VAL A 233 -3.08 -3.20 9.12
N GLY A 234 -2.66 -2.32 8.22
CA GLY A 234 -3.30 -2.09 6.93
C GLY A 234 -3.25 -3.32 6.04
N PHE A 235 -4.32 -3.58 5.29
CA PHE A 235 -4.37 -4.73 4.39
C PHE A 235 -3.32 -4.65 3.25
N GLY A 236 -2.97 -3.44 2.85
CA GLY A 236 -1.89 -3.17 1.90
C GLY A 236 -0.51 -3.56 2.46
N ASP A 237 -0.25 -3.23 3.73
CA ASP A 237 0.99 -3.58 4.42
C ASP A 237 1.17 -5.09 4.52
N ILE A 238 0.10 -5.82 4.86
CA ILE A 238 0.15 -7.30 4.94
C ILE A 238 0.55 -7.89 3.58
N ARG A 239 -0.05 -7.43 2.48
CA ARG A 239 0.30 -7.90 1.14
C ARG A 239 1.75 -7.61 0.77
N LEU A 240 2.22 -6.42 1.12
CA LEU A 240 3.61 -6.02 0.85
C LEU A 240 4.58 -6.85 1.70
N MET A 241 4.28 -7.07 2.99
CA MET A 241 5.09 -7.95 3.86
C MET A 241 5.15 -9.39 3.35
N VAL A 242 4.05 -9.94 2.84
CA VAL A 242 4.02 -11.27 2.22
C VAL A 242 4.92 -11.32 0.98
N ALA A 243 4.84 -10.32 0.10
CA ALA A 243 5.70 -10.24 -1.07
C ALA A 243 7.18 -10.13 -0.70
N LEU A 244 7.50 -9.35 0.35
CA LEU A 244 8.85 -9.22 0.90
C LEU A 244 9.35 -10.53 1.52
N ALA A 245 8.51 -11.26 2.24
CA ALA A 245 8.87 -12.54 2.82
C ALA A 245 9.28 -13.54 1.71
N LEU A 246 8.51 -13.61 0.64
CA LEU A 246 8.83 -14.44 -0.52
C LEU A 246 10.11 -14.00 -1.23
N ALA A 247 10.37 -12.69 -1.30
CA ALA A 247 11.54 -12.12 -1.95
C ALA A 247 12.82 -12.23 -1.12
N CYS A 248 12.73 -12.18 0.21
CA CYS A 248 13.89 -12.22 1.12
C CYS A 248 14.28 -13.64 1.57
N GLY A 249 13.36 -14.61 1.53
CA GLY A 249 13.67 -15.99 1.93
C GLY A 249 14.34 -16.09 3.30
N ASN A 250 15.58 -16.56 3.37
CA ASN A 250 16.35 -16.67 4.62
C ASN A 250 16.58 -15.32 5.31
N GLY A 251 16.59 -14.23 4.57
CA GLY A 251 16.77 -12.86 5.09
C GLY A 251 15.51 -12.21 5.70
N VAL A 252 14.40 -12.96 5.80
CA VAL A 252 13.13 -12.40 6.35
C VAL A 252 13.30 -11.87 7.76
N LEU A 253 13.90 -12.63 8.66
CA LEU A 253 14.04 -12.24 10.06
C LEU A 253 14.93 -11.00 10.25
N PRO A 254 16.19 -10.97 9.77
CA PRO A 254 17.03 -9.78 9.92
C PRO A 254 16.41 -8.55 9.23
N GLY A 255 15.79 -8.72 8.08
CA GLY A 255 15.07 -7.64 7.40
C GLY A 255 13.90 -7.09 8.22
N ALA A 256 13.06 -7.96 8.77
CA ALA A 256 11.94 -7.58 9.63
C ALA A 256 12.44 -6.84 10.89
N PHE A 257 13.46 -7.33 11.55
CA PHE A 257 14.07 -6.68 12.70
C PHE A 257 14.54 -5.26 12.36
N ALA A 258 15.28 -5.10 11.28
CA ALA A 258 15.76 -3.79 10.84
C ALA A 258 14.61 -2.83 10.53
N CYS A 259 13.54 -3.32 9.87
CA CYS A 259 12.34 -2.56 9.56
C CYS A 259 11.66 -2.03 10.84
N TYR A 260 11.37 -2.91 11.78
CA TYR A 260 10.64 -2.54 12.99
C TYR A 260 11.48 -1.66 13.93
N ILE A 261 12.79 -1.89 14.03
CA ILE A 261 13.69 -1.01 14.78
C ILE A 261 13.70 0.39 14.16
N ALA A 262 13.84 0.50 12.84
CA ALA A 262 13.81 1.79 12.15
C ALA A 262 12.47 2.51 12.33
N ALA A 263 11.35 1.80 12.22
CA ALA A 263 10.02 2.35 12.45
C ALA A 263 9.83 2.82 13.90
N ALA A 264 10.32 2.04 14.87
CA ALA A 264 10.26 2.40 16.30
C ALA A 264 11.09 3.65 16.60
N ILE A 265 12.32 3.73 16.09
CA ILE A 265 13.18 4.90 16.26
C ILE A 265 12.54 6.14 15.63
N PHE A 266 12.04 6.02 14.39
CA PHE A 266 11.36 7.13 13.72
C PHE A 266 10.14 7.62 14.49
N SER A 267 9.31 6.69 14.98
CA SER A 267 8.12 7.02 15.78
C SER A 267 8.49 7.68 17.10
N ALA A 268 9.50 7.15 17.82
CA ALA A 268 9.98 7.71 19.08
C ALA A 268 10.53 9.14 18.89
N VAL A 269 11.35 9.36 17.87
CA VAL A 269 11.88 10.69 17.53
C VAL A 269 10.77 11.64 17.12
N GLY A 270 9.79 11.16 16.34
CA GLY A 270 8.64 11.94 15.90
C GLY A 270 7.78 12.42 17.07
N VAL A 271 7.52 11.54 18.03
CA VAL A 271 6.77 11.86 19.25
C VAL A 271 7.58 12.79 20.17
N ALA A 272 8.86 12.48 20.41
CA ALA A 272 9.73 13.31 21.23
C ALA A 272 9.90 14.74 20.70
N SER A 273 9.91 14.88 19.36
CA SER A 273 9.97 16.20 18.69
C SER A 273 8.61 16.90 18.57
N HIS A 274 7.54 16.36 19.15
CA HIS A 274 6.16 16.86 19.04
C HIS A 274 5.63 17.00 17.60
N LYS A 275 6.25 16.34 16.63
CA LYS A 275 5.83 16.34 15.22
C LYS A 275 4.78 15.28 14.90
N LEU A 276 4.71 14.24 15.74
CA LEU A 276 3.74 13.14 15.63
C LEU A 276 2.98 12.99 16.94
N LYS A 277 1.68 12.71 16.84
CA LYS A 277 0.87 12.26 17.98
C LYS A 277 0.88 10.74 18.02
N PHE A 278 0.68 10.15 19.20
CA PHE A 278 0.58 8.69 19.35
C PHE A 278 -0.55 8.06 18.52
N SER A 279 -1.57 8.85 18.16
CA SER A 279 -2.68 8.44 17.31
C SER A 279 -2.38 8.50 15.81
N ASP A 280 -1.29 9.15 15.43
CA ASP A 280 -0.98 9.36 14.02
C ASP A 280 -0.39 8.07 13.43
N GLY A 281 -1.05 7.52 12.42
CA GLY A 281 -0.48 6.39 11.69
C GLY A 281 0.79 6.82 10.95
N VAL A 282 1.81 5.96 10.98
CA VAL A 282 3.06 6.17 10.24
C VAL A 282 3.02 5.37 8.95
N PRO A 283 3.40 5.93 7.78
CA PRO A 283 3.48 5.16 6.54
C PRO A 283 4.54 4.07 6.69
N MET A 284 4.14 2.80 6.47
CA MET A 284 5.02 1.65 6.70
C MET A 284 5.92 1.29 5.52
N ALA A 285 5.53 1.63 4.30
CA ALA A 285 6.28 1.23 3.11
C ALA A 285 7.74 1.70 3.07
N PRO A 286 8.14 2.89 3.57
CA PRO A 286 9.55 3.26 3.67
C PRO A 286 10.38 2.31 4.54
N PHE A 287 9.81 1.84 5.65
CA PHE A 287 10.47 0.89 6.55
C PHE A 287 10.52 -0.52 5.96
N LEU A 288 9.48 -0.91 5.23
CA LEU A 288 9.46 -2.16 4.47
C LEU A 288 10.51 -2.18 3.36
N ALA A 289 10.88 -1.03 2.81
CA ALA A 289 12.04 -0.93 1.89
C ALA A 289 13.36 -1.23 2.61
N ILE A 290 13.51 -0.84 3.88
CA ILE A 290 14.66 -1.24 4.72
C ILE A 290 14.66 -2.75 4.95
N TRP A 291 13.50 -3.35 5.19
CA TRP A 291 13.38 -4.81 5.28
C TRP A 291 13.97 -5.50 4.05
N PHE A 292 13.57 -5.05 2.86
CA PHE A 292 14.06 -5.62 1.62
C PHE A 292 15.57 -5.47 1.46
N LEU A 293 16.09 -4.27 1.76
CA LEU A 293 17.52 -3.97 1.67
C LEU A 293 18.35 -4.92 2.55
N VAL A 294 18.00 -4.99 3.84
CA VAL A 294 18.70 -5.84 4.80
C VAL A 294 18.46 -7.31 4.48
N GLY A 295 17.21 -7.68 4.16
CA GLY A 295 16.85 -9.06 3.83
C GLY A 295 17.67 -9.64 2.69
N ILE A 296 17.89 -8.88 1.62
CA ILE A 296 18.73 -9.34 0.49
C ILE A 296 20.18 -9.57 0.90
N CYS A 297 20.74 -8.78 1.81
CA CYS A 297 22.11 -8.97 2.28
C CYS A 297 22.29 -10.31 3.03
N PHE A 298 21.22 -10.84 3.62
CA PHE A 298 21.23 -12.09 4.40
C PHE A 298 20.58 -13.28 3.69
N THR A 299 20.31 -13.17 2.39
CA THR A 299 19.70 -14.27 1.60
C THR A 299 20.65 -15.43 1.32
N ARG A 300 21.95 -15.28 1.56
CA ARG A 300 22.98 -16.31 1.31
C ARG A 300 23.13 -17.28 2.46
#